data_de5d41d18c50f53d4cfbad30680a65c1
#
_entry.id   de5d41d18c50f53d4cfbad30680a65c1
#
_cell.length_a   1.000
_cell.length_b   1.000
_cell.length_c   1.000
_cell.angle_alpha   90.00
_cell.angle_beta   90.00
_cell.angle_gamma   90.00
#
_symmetry.space_group_name_H-M   'P 1'
#
loop_
_entity.id
_entity.type
_entity.pdbx_description
1 polymer ?
#
loop_
_entity_poly.entity_id
_entity_poly.type
_entity_poly.pdbx_seq_one_letter_code
_entity_poly.pdbx_strand_id
1 'polypeptide(L)'
;MRRIAQFHKVSWNQFQEAFHDTFPSYGDESIQEIYGRIELPVRATAGSAGYDFFTPVPVLLEPGESIKIPTGIRAEMNNDFVLKLYPRSGLGFKFRLQLNNTVGIIDSDYFYSDNEGHI
;
A
#
# COMPACT_ATOMS: atom_id res chain seq x y z
N MET A 1 -26.23 -0.82 2.40
CA MET A 1 -25.02 0.05 2.48
C MET A 1 -24.46 0.25 1.08
N ARG A 2 -24.19 1.47 0.70
CA ARG A 2 -23.62 1.78 -0.62
C ARG A 2 -22.10 1.54 -0.62
N ARG A 3 -21.63 0.74 -1.57
CA ARG A 3 -20.19 0.56 -1.79
C ARG A 3 -19.67 1.71 -2.65
N ILE A 4 -18.66 2.41 -2.16
CA ILE A 4 -18.05 3.55 -2.88
C ILE A 4 -16.64 3.21 -3.37
N ALA A 5 -15.99 2.20 -2.80
CA ALA A 5 -14.63 1.80 -3.15
C ALA A 5 -14.41 0.31 -2.87
N GLN A 6 -13.39 -0.24 -3.51
CA GLN A 6 -12.96 -1.62 -3.31
C GLN A 6 -11.45 -1.73 -3.53
N PHE A 7 -10.79 -2.44 -2.64
CA PHE A 7 -9.37 -2.77 -2.79
C PHE A 7 -9.20 -4.05 -3.60
N HIS A 8 -8.16 -4.09 -4.42
CA HIS A 8 -7.75 -5.26 -5.19
C HIS A 8 -6.23 -5.44 -5.08
N LYS A 9 -5.75 -6.63 -5.37
CA LYS A 9 -4.33 -6.83 -5.62
C LYS A 9 -3.99 -6.33 -7.03
N VAL A 10 -2.79 -5.77 -7.17
CA VAL A 10 -2.20 -5.56 -8.51
C VAL A 10 -1.87 -6.91 -9.14
N SER A 11 -1.60 -6.94 -10.45
CA SER A 11 -1.18 -8.17 -11.13
C SER A 11 0.16 -8.66 -10.60
N TRP A 12 0.45 -9.93 -10.82
CA TRP A 12 1.74 -10.52 -10.49
C TRP A 12 2.90 -9.74 -11.15
N ASN A 13 2.77 -9.44 -12.45
CA ASN A 13 3.82 -8.72 -13.17
C ASN A 13 4.11 -7.35 -12.56
N GLN A 14 3.07 -6.61 -12.20
CA GLN A 14 3.24 -5.30 -11.59
C GLN A 14 3.88 -5.41 -10.20
N PHE A 15 3.45 -6.39 -9.41
CA PHE A 15 4.03 -6.58 -8.08
C PHE A 15 5.48 -6.99 -8.14
N GLN A 16 5.81 -7.97 -8.98
CA GLN A 16 7.18 -8.46 -9.14
C GLN A 16 8.12 -7.34 -9.53
N GLU A 17 7.76 -6.55 -10.52
CA GLU A 17 8.57 -5.43 -11.00
C GLU A 17 8.79 -4.40 -9.90
N ALA A 18 7.74 -3.96 -9.23
CA ALA A 18 7.84 -2.96 -8.17
C ALA A 18 8.60 -3.48 -6.95
N PHE A 19 8.40 -4.75 -6.60
CA PHE A 19 9.09 -5.37 -5.47
C PHE A 19 10.59 -5.50 -5.71
N HIS A 20 10.99 -5.94 -6.90
CA HIS A 20 12.41 -6.04 -7.28
C HIS A 20 13.11 -4.68 -7.24
N ASP A 21 12.41 -3.62 -7.59
CA ASP A 21 12.97 -2.26 -7.57
C ASP A 21 13.41 -1.86 -6.16
N THR A 22 12.62 -2.19 -5.15
CA THR A 22 12.94 -1.87 -3.75
C THR A 22 13.79 -2.94 -3.08
N PHE A 23 13.52 -4.21 -3.37
CA PHE A 23 14.15 -5.37 -2.71
C PHE A 23 14.80 -6.28 -3.73
N PRO A 24 15.91 -5.85 -4.37
CA PRO A 24 16.50 -6.60 -5.49
C PRO A 24 17.12 -7.95 -5.11
N SER A 25 17.34 -8.21 -3.83
CA SER A 25 17.95 -9.46 -3.37
C SER A 25 17.00 -10.65 -3.29
N TYR A 26 15.68 -10.42 -3.36
CA TYR A 26 14.69 -11.49 -3.29
C TYR A 26 14.60 -12.23 -4.63
N GLY A 27 14.57 -13.57 -4.58
CA GLY A 27 14.34 -14.39 -5.76
C GLY A 27 12.85 -14.48 -6.11
N ASP A 28 12.55 -14.88 -7.34
CA ASP A 28 11.19 -14.92 -7.86
C ASP A 28 10.26 -15.85 -7.05
N GLU A 29 10.76 -17.01 -6.59
CA GLU A 29 9.97 -17.91 -5.75
C GLU A 29 9.53 -17.24 -4.44
N SER A 30 10.46 -16.54 -3.80
CA SER A 30 10.15 -15.81 -2.56
C SER A 30 9.13 -14.72 -2.80
N ILE A 31 9.26 -13.99 -3.90
CA ILE A 31 8.31 -12.93 -4.26
C ILE A 31 6.92 -13.50 -4.55
N GLN A 32 6.85 -14.67 -5.20
CA GLN A 32 5.58 -15.36 -5.45
C GLN A 32 4.87 -15.72 -4.14
N GLU A 33 5.62 -16.23 -3.16
CA GLU A 33 5.06 -16.53 -1.84
C GLU A 33 4.56 -15.27 -1.15
N ILE A 34 5.33 -14.19 -1.21
CA ILE A 34 4.95 -12.89 -0.63
C ILE A 34 3.68 -12.39 -1.29
N TYR A 35 3.60 -12.44 -2.62
CA TYR A 35 2.41 -12.03 -3.36
C TYR A 35 1.18 -12.82 -2.95
N GLY A 36 1.32 -14.14 -2.79
CA GLY A 36 0.24 -15.01 -2.36
C GLY A 36 -0.27 -14.72 -0.95
N ARG A 37 0.55 -14.10 -0.10
CA ARG A 37 0.20 -13.76 1.28
C ARG A 37 -0.30 -12.33 1.45
N ILE A 38 -0.34 -11.52 0.39
CA ILE A 38 -0.83 -10.15 0.47
C ILE A 38 -2.27 -10.15 0.99
N GLU A 39 -2.50 -9.40 2.06
CA GLU A 39 -3.81 -9.19 2.62
C GLU A 39 -4.36 -7.84 2.14
N LEU A 40 -5.62 -7.83 1.74
CA LEU A 40 -6.29 -6.57 1.42
C LEU A 40 -6.44 -5.72 2.67
N PRO A 41 -6.41 -4.39 2.54
CA PRO A 41 -6.61 -3.51 3.68
C PRO A 41 -7.93 -3.78 4.40
N VAL A 42 -7.89 -3.75 5.73
CA VAL A 42 -9.05 -4.05 6.59
C VAL A 42 -9.19 -3.00 7.67
N ARG A 43 -10.40 -2.87 8.19
CA ARG A 43 -10.65 -2.07 9.39
C ARG A 43 -10.23 -2.89 10.61
N ALA A 44 -9.48 -2.27 11.51
CA ALA A 44 -9.04 -2.95 12.73
C ALA A 44 -10.22 -3.26 13.66
N THR A 45 -11.20 -2.38 13.72
CA THR A 45 -12.43 -2.53 14.51
C THR A 45 -13.63 -2.04 13.70
N ALA A 46 -14.83 -2.39 14.14
CA ALA A 46 -16.06 -1.91 13.52
C ALA A 46 -16.19 -0.39 13.54
N GLY A 47 -15.56 0.28 14.50
CA GLY A 47 -15.58 1.74 14.63
C GLY A 47 -14.39 2.45 13.96
N SER A 48 -13.47 1.71 13.34
CA SER A 48 -12.34 2.33 12.67
C SER A 48 -12.79 3.17 11.49
N ALA A 49 -12.26 4.39 11.38
CA ALA A 49 -12.53 5.28 10.25
C ALA A 49 -11.76 4.84 9.00
N GLY A 50 -10.56 4.30 9.19
CA GLY A 50 -9.67 3.92 8.11
C GLY A 50 -9.45 2.43 7.99
N TYR A 51 -8.74 2.05 6.93
CA TYR A 51 -8.35 0.68 6.63
C TYR A 51 -6.84 0.57 6.79
N ASP A 52 -6.37 -0.47 7.47
CA ASP A 52 -4.95 -0.72 7.65
C ASP A 52 -4.36 -1.40 6.42
N PHE A 53 -3.29 -0.81 5.88
CA PHE A 53 -2.44 -1.44 4.88
C PHE A 53 -1.31 -2.17 5.60
N PHE A 54 -0.86 -3.26 5.00
CA PHE A 54 0.21 -4.09 5.54
C PHE A 54 1.45 -4.02 4.65
N THR A 55 2.63 -3.96 5.27
CA THR A 55 3.86 -4.13 4.50
C THR A 55 3.98 -5.59 4.08
N PRO A 56 4.40 -5.88 2.85
CA PRO A 56 4.49 -7.27 2.36
C PRO A 56 5.60 -8.07 3.04
N VAL A 57 6.62 -7.39 3.58
CA VAL A 57 7.75 -7.99 4.29
C VAL A 57 8.14 -7.12 5.48
N PRO A 58 8.84 -7.69 6.49
CA PRO A 58 9.44 -6.88 7.54
C PRO A 58 10.41 -5.86 6.95
N VAL A 59 10.37 -4.64 7.47
CA VAL A 59 11.21 -3.54 7.00
C VAL A 59 11.93 -2.93 8.20
N LEU A 60 13.25 -2.74 8.05
CA LEU A 60 14.03 -1.97 9.00
C LEU A 60 14.33 -0.61 8.37
N LEU A 61 13.91 0.45 9.04
CA LEU A 61 14.14 1.83 8.60
C LEU A 61 14.80 2.60 9.72
N GLU A 62 16.05 2.99 9.50
CA GLU A 62 16.80 3.79 10.46
C GLU A 62 16.41 5.27 10.34
N PRO A 63 16.59 6.07 11.42
CA PRO A 63 16.33 7.50 11.35
C PRO A 63 17.05 8.18 10.18
N GLY A 64 16.34 9.01 9.45
CA GLY A 64 16.87 9.70 8.27
C GLY A 64 16.80 8.92 6.98
N GLU A 65 16.45 7.64 7.02
CA GLU A 65 16.29 6.81 5.83
C GLU A 65 14.89 6.90 5.26
N SER A 66 14.77 6.61 3.96
CA SER A 66 13.50 6.51 3.25
C SER A 66 13.44 5.19 2.49
N ILE A 67 12.23 4.65 2.38
CA ILE A 67 11.98 3.42 1.62
C ILE A 67 10.68 3.56 0.85
N LYS A 68 10.65 2.98 -0.36
CA LYS A 68 9.44 2.88 -1.18
C LYS A 68 8.92 1.45 -1.07
N ILE A 69 7.83 1.26 -0.34
CA ILE A 69 7.27 -0.06 -0.07
C ILE A 69 6.13 -0.33 -1.06
N PRO A 70 6.27 -1.33 -1.95
CA PRO A 70 5.16 -1.74 -2.80
C PRO A 70 4.15 -2.55 -1.98
N THR A 71 2.94 -2.05 -1.83
CA THR A 71 1.93 -2.73 -1.01
C THR A 71 1.25 -3.90 -1.71
N GLY A 72 1.30 -3.94 -3.02
CA GLY A 72 0.55 -4.90 -3.82
C GLY A 72 -0.92 -4.55 -3.99
N ILE A 73 -1.33 -3.38 -3.56
CA ILE A 73 -2.74 -2.97 -3.48
C ILE A 73 -3.03 -1.86 -4.48
N ARG A 74 -4.22 -1.92 -5.06
CA ARG A 74 -4.81 -0.87 -5.87
C ARG A 74 -6.23 -0.61 -5.38
N ALA A 75 -6.72 0.62 -5.55
CA ALA A 75 -8.03 1.02 -5.05
C ALA A 75 -8.93 1.48 -6.20
N GLU A 76 -10.04 0.78 -6.38
CA GLU A 76 -11.10 1.18 -7.29
C GLU A 76 -12.11 2.02 -6.50
N MET A 77 -12.50 3.18 -7.01
CA MET A 77 -13.44 4.04 -6.30
C MET A 77 -14.26 4.88 -7.25
N ASN A 78 -15.41 5.35 -6.78
CA ASN A 78 -16.23 6.30 -7.52
C ASN A 78 -15.50 7.63 -7.70
N ASN A 79 -15.77 8.32 -8.79
CA ASN A 79 -15.04 9.54 -9.19
C ASN A 79 -15.20 10.73 -8.24
N ASP A 80 -16.21 10.71 -7.40
CA ASP A 80 -16.46 11.77 -6.43
C ASP A 80 -15.77 11.54 -5.07
N PHE A 81 -14.89 10.52 -5.00
CA PHE A 81 -14.13 10.20 -3.79
C PHE A 81 -12.63 10.21 -4.06
N VAL A 82 -11.87 10.41 -3.01
CA VAL A 82 -10.40 10.32 -3.02
C VAL A 82 -9.97 9.44 -1.85
N LEU A 83 -8.94 8.61 -2.07
CA LEU A 83 -8.30 7.85 -0.99
C LEU A 83 -7.12 8.65 -0.45
N LYS A 84 -7.06 8.82 0.86
CA LYS A 84 -5.93 9.46 1.54
C LYS A 84 -5.20 8.45 2.40
N LEU A 85 -3.86 8.47 2.31
CA LEU A 85 -2.99 7.59 3.07
C LEU A 85 -2.29 8.39 4.16
N TYR A 86 -2.27 7.82 5.36
CA TYR A 86 -1.63 8.42 6.52
C TYR A 86 -0.80 7.37 7.25
N PRO A 87 0.31 7.75 7.92
CA PRO A 87 0.95 6.85 8.87
C PRO A 87 -0.01 6.53 10.02
N ARG A 88 0.09 5.34 10.59
CA ARG A 88 -0.64 5.05 11.81
C ARG A 88 -0.14 5.95 12.94
N SER A 89 -1.08 6.38 13.80
CA SER A 89 -0.76 7.32 14.89
C SER A 89 0.38 6.85 15.79
N GLY A 90 0.43 5.55 16.12
CA GLY A 90 1.50 4.99 16.95
C GLY A 90 2.88 5.13 16.31
N LEU A 91 2.97 4.88 15.01
CA LEU A 91 4.23 5.01 14.27
C LEU A 91 4.63 6.48 14.10
N GLY A 92 3.69 7.33 13.76
CA GLY A 92 3.95 8.76 13.59
C GLY A 92 4.31 9.43 14.91
N PHE A 93 3.59 9.12 15.97
CA PHE A 93 3.77 9.74 17.27
C PHE A 93 5.04 9.30 17.98
N LYS A 94 5.33 7.98 18.00
CA LYS A 94 6.47 7.42 18.71
C LYS A 94 7.78 7.52 17.93
N PHE A 95 7.73 7.34 16.62
CA PHE A 95 8.92 7.20 15.79
C PHE A 95 9.05 8.28 14.73
N ARG A 96 8.08 9.18 14.64
CA ARG A 96 8.03 10.24 13.64
C ARG A 96 8.12 9.71 12.21
N LEU A 97 7.54 8.53 12.00
CA LEU A 97 7.41 7.98 10.65
C LEU A 97 6.52 8.90 9.82
N GLN A 98 6.98 9.28 8.64
CA GLN A 98 6.28 10.21 7.76
C GLN A 98 6.19 9.63 6.36
N LEU A 99 5.14 10.01 5.64
CA LEU A 99 5.11 9.87 4.19
C LEU A 99 5.91 11.03 3.60
N ASN A 100 6.71 10.77 2.56
CA ASN A 100 7.55 11.80 1.94
C ASN A 100 6.75 13.00 1.42
N ASN A 101 5.52 12.76 0.98
CA ASN A 101 4.61 13.80 0.50
C ASN A 101 3.58 14.23 1.57
N THR A 102 3.83 13.95 2.83
CA THR A 102 3.01 14.30 4.00
C THR A 102 1.71 13.48 4.06
N VAL A 103 0.91 13.46 3.01
CA VAL A 103 -0.33 12.69 2.86
C VAL A 103 -0.33 12.08 1.46
N GLY A 104 -0.55 10.78 1.36
CA GLY A 104 -0.72 10.13 0.07
C GLY A 104 -2.11 10.43 -0.47
N ILE A 105 -2.19 10.95 -1.68
CA ILE A 105 -3.45 11.24 -2.37
C ILE A 105 -3.58 10.26 -3.54
N ILE A 106 -4.63 9.43 -3.52
CA ILE A 106 -4.92 8.46 -4.56
C ILE A 106 -6.22 8.87 -5.24
N ASP A 107 -6.10 9.34 -6.47
CA ASP A 107 -7.25 9.73 -7.27
C ASP A 107 -7.99 8.51 -7.82
N SER A 108 -9.25 8.67 -8.14
CA SER A 108 -10.07 7.56 -8.66
C SER A 108 -9.54 7.00 -9.98
N ASP A 109 -8.98 7.83 -10.84
CA ASP A 109 -8.44 7.41 -12.14
C ASP A 109 -7.05 6.78 -12.05
N TYR A 110 -6.37 6.88 -10.92
CA TYR A 110 -5.08 6.23 -10.70
C TYR A 110 -5.17 4.71 -10.90
N PHE A 111 -6.30 4.13 -10.56
CA PHE A 111 -6.58 2.69 -10.74
C PHE A 111 -6.33 2.20 -12.17
N TYR A 112 -6.55 3.07 -13.15
CA TYR A 112 -6.43 2.77 -14.58
C TYR A 112 -5.10 3.21 -15.19
N SER A 113 -4.13 3.61 -14.37
CA SER A 113 -2.81 4.04 -14.86
C SER A 113 -1.96 2.85 -15.31
N ASP A 114 -0.82 3.14 -15.95
CA ASP A 114 0.07 2.11 -16.51
C ASP A 114 0.61 1.15 -15.44
N ASN A 115 0.78 1.61 -14.20
CA ASN A 115 1.19 0.76 -13.08
C ASN A 115 -0.01 0.17 -12.32
N GLU A 116 -1.20 0.15 -12.91
CA GLU A 116 -2.44 -0.39 -12.33
C GLU A 116 -2.89 0.36 -11.06
N GLY A 117 -2.38 1.55 -10.82
CA GLY A 117 -2.66 2.28 -9.59
C GLY A 117 -2.01 1.67 -8.35
N HIS A 118 -0.87 1.03 -8.52
CA HIS A 118 -0.14 0.36 -7.43
C HIS A 118 0.29 1.37 -6.37
N ILE A 119 -0.18 1.14 -5.14
CA ILE A 119 0.09 1.99 -3.98
C ILE A 119 1.33 1.51 -3.25
#